data_0e88a2d15f866bb3bd389728ba033ada
#
_entry.id   0e88a2d15f866bb3bd389728ba033ada
#
_cell.length_a   1.000
_cell.length_b   1.000
_cell.length_c   1.000
_cell.angle_alpha   90.00
_cell.angle_beta   90.00
_cell.angle_gamma   90.00
#
_symmetry.space_group_name_H-M   'P 1'
#
loop_
_entity.id
_entity.type
_entity.pdbx_description
1 polymer ?
#
loop_
_entity_poly.entity_id
_entity_poly.type
_entity_poly.pdbx_seq_one_letter_code
_entity_poly.pdbx_strand_id
1 'polypeptide(L)'
;YYGNAVFREEIKSVQLFRAGAVLSHPIITLGTDEQLVLKFDDLSGELRNYSYTLIHCDADWNESFISQDEYIDGFIENPVDDYALSFNTTFSYVNYRIELPNDQMRFKRSGNYVLVVYEDQDKEKVVLSKRFYIYENAVRIEGTVRRATIDAFKGTNHEVDFKIHHPNLSILNPREEVKVVIMQLSLIH
;
A
#
# COMPACT_ATOMS: atom_id res chain seq x y z
N TYR A 1 4.73 -11.61 -6.52
CA TYR A 1 4.60 -10.84 -5.26
C TYR A 1 3.80 -9.54 -5.41
N TYR A 2 3.34 -9.17 -6.61
CA TYR A 2 2.75 -7.84 -6.88
C TYR A 2 1.30 -7.69 -6.37
N GLY A 3 0.87 -8.53 -5.45
CA GLY A 3 -0.46 -8.51 -4.82
C GLY A 3 -0.43 -8.29 -3.31
N ASN A 4 -1.61 -8.28 -2.70
CA ASN A 4 -1.74 -8.41 -1.26
C ASN A 4 -1.76 -9.90 -0.93
N ALA A 5 -0.68 -10.43 -0.39
CA ALA A 5 -0.54 -11.84 -0.09
C ALA A 5 0.24 -12.11 1.20
N VAL A 6 -0.02 -13.25 1.81
CA VAL A 6 0.73 -13.82 2.92
C VAL A 6 1.16 -15.22 2.48
N PHE A 7 2.44 -15.50 2.53
CA PHE A 7 3.05 -16.72 1.99
C PHE A 7 3.43 -17.75 3.07
N ARG A 8 3.26 -17.39 4.35
CA ARG A 8 3.57 -18.22 5.50
C ARG A 8 2.35 -18.35 6.40
N GLU A 9 2.05 -19.57 6.82
CA GLU A 9 0.85 -19.87 7.63
C GLU A 9 0.92 -19.27 9.02
N GLU A 10 2.11 -19.13 9.60
CA GLU A 10 2.35 -18.55 10.92
C GLU A 10 2.14 -17.03 10.95
N ILE A 11 2.15 -16.35 9.82
CA ILE A 11 1.97 -14.90 9.74
C ILE A 11 0.49 -14.54 9.76
N LYS A 12 0.09 -13.72 10.72
CA LYS A 12 -1.30 -13.32 10.97
C LYS A 12 -1.43 -11.82 11.16
N SER A 13 -2.66 -11.35 11.28
CA SER A 13 -2.99 -9.95 11.62
C SER A 13 -2.33 -8.91 10.72
N VAL A 14 -2.04 -9.26 9.45
CA VAL A 14 -1.30 -8.37 8.53
C VAL A 14 -2.15 -7.17 8.14
N GLN A 15 -1.76 -5.99 8.60
CA GLN A 15 -2.45 -4.74 8.35
C GLN A 15 -1.47 -3.70 7.82
N LEU A 16 -1.85 -2.98 6.76
CA LEU A 16 -1.13 -1.81 6.26
C LEU A 16 -2.11 -0.63 6.17
N PHE A 17 -1.81 0.44 6.88
CA PHE A 17 -2.70 1.60 7.02
C PHE A 17 -1.90 2.89 7.20
N ARG A 18 -2.56 4.04 7.05
CA ARG A 18 -1.95 5.35 7.35
C ARG A 18 -1.86 5.54 8.86
N ALA A 19 -0.71 6.03 9.33
CA ALA A 19 -0.49 6.32 10.74
C ALA A 19 -1.62 7.19 11.32
N GLY A 20 -2.12 6.79 12.49
CA GLY A 20 -3.28 7.44 13.14
C GLY A 20 -4.65 7.07 12.59
N ALA A 21 -4.76 6.25 11.53
CA ALA A 21 -6.03 5.87 10.90
C ALA A 21 -6.06 4.39 10.49
N VAL A 22 -6.21 3.48 11.44
CA VAL A 22 -6.08 2.01 11.27
C VAL A 22 -6.99 1.41 10.19
N LEU A 23 -8.15 2.02 9.93
CA LEU A 23 -9.10 1.56 8.90
C LEU A 23 -8.92 2.29 7.56
N SER A 24 -7.89 3.12 7.42
CA SER A 24 -7.66 3.83 6.16
C SER A 24 -7.06 2.93 5.09
N HIS A 25 -7.32 3.28 3.83
CA HIS A 25 -6.50 2.75 2.74
C HIS A 25 -5.03 3.19 2.92
N PRO A 26 -4.08 2.34 2.53
CA PRO A 26 -2.66 2.66 2.60
C PRO A 26 -2.25 3.62 1.47
N ILE A 27 -2.64 4.89 1.62
CA ILE A 27 -2.41 5.97 0.66
C ILE A 27 -1.82 7.15 1.42
N ILE A 28 -0.68 7.67 0.99
CA ILE A 28 -0.04 8.88 1.53
C ILE A 28 0.42 9.81 0.42
N THR A 29 0.59 11.07 0.77
CA THR A 29 1.03 12.13 -0.15
C THR A 29 2.55 12.21 -0.19
N LEU A 30 3.12 12.25 -1.41
CA LEU A 30 4.56 12.44 -1.60
C LEU A 30 5.03 13.77 -1.00
N GLY A 31 6.15 13.73 -0.27
CA GLY A 31 6.79 14.93 0.28
C GLY A 31 6.09 15.54 1.49
N THR A 32 5.20 14.80 2.14
CA THR A 32 4.56 15.19 3.41
C THR A 32 5.06 14.33 4.57
N ASP A 33 4.65 14.68 5.79
CA ASP A 33 4.96 13.93 7.02
C ASP A 33 4.00 12.75 7.25
N GLU A 34 3.13 12.42 6.27
CA GLU A 34 2.26 11.26 6.37
C GLU A 34 3.07 9.97 6.32
N GLN A 35 2.72 8.99 7.16
CA GLN A 35 3.38 7.69 7.21
C GLN A 35 2.39 6.55 7.06
N LEU A 36 2.86 5.45 6.50
CA LEU A 36 2.22 4.15 6.52
C LEU A 36 2.79 3.29 7.64
N VAL A 37 1.95 2.45 8.21
CA VAL A 37 2.34 1.48 9.23
C VAL A 37 1.92 0.10 8.75
N LEU A 38 2.89 -0.80 8.55
CA LEU A 38 2.65 -2.22 8.44
C LEU A 38 2.77 -2.85 9.83
N LYS A 39 1.81 -3.71 10.18
CA LYS A 39 1.89 -4.59 11.36
C LYS A 39 1.58 -6.02 10.95
N PHE A 40 2.26 -6.97 11.57
CA PHE A 40 1.95 -8.38 11.43
C PHE A 40 2.41 -9.17 12.66
N ASP A 41 1.75 -10.29 12.93
CA ASP A 41 2.10 -11.22 14.00
C ASP A 41 2.74 -12.47 13.41
N ASP A 42 3.88 -12.90 13.99
CA ASP A 42 4.48 -14.20 13.74
C ASP A 42 4.16 -15.13 14.90
N LEU A 43 3.37 -16.16 14.63
CA LEU A 43 2.91 -17.16 15.59
C LEU A 43 3.88 -18.34 15.76
N SER A 44 5.06 -18.31 15.17
CA SER A 44 6.08 -19.36 15.37
C SER A 44 6.57 -19.44 16.81
N GLY A 45 6.40 -18.36 17.59
CA GLY A 45 6.89 -18.24 18.96
C GLY A 45 8.37 -17.93 19.08
N GLU A 46 9.08 -17.78 17.96
CA GLU A 46 10.50 -17.47 17.87
C GLU A 46 10.72 -16.08 17.29
N LEU A 47 11.75 -15.39 17.76
CA LEU A 47 12.19 -14.14 17.15
C LEU A 47 12.91 -14.46 15.85
N ARG A 48 12.35 -14.01 14.72
CA ARG A 48 12.92 -14.18 13.38
C ARG A 48 13.44 -12.85 12.83
N ASN A 49 14.45 -12.92 11.98
CA ASN A 49 15.01 -11.77 11.31
C ASN A 49 14.26 -11.52 9.99
N TYR A 50 13.50 -10.47 9.94
CA TYR A 50 12.82 -10.02 8.72
C TYR A 50 13.52 -8.80 8.13
N SER A 51 13.50 -8.74 6.80
CA SER A 51 13.90 -7.57 6.03
C SER A 51 12.79 -7.17 5.07
N TYR A 52 12.81 -5.93 4.62
CA TYR A 52 11.83 -5.44 3.66
C TYR A 52 12.47 -4.62 2.56
N THR A 53 11.81 -4.60 1.42
CA THR A 53 12.11 -3.76 0.25
C THR A 53 10.83 -3.25 -0.38
N LEU A 54 10.98 -2.26 -1.27
CA LEU A 54 9.89 -1.67 -2.02
C LEU A 54 10.07 -1.92 -3.51
N ILE A 55 8.97 -2.19 -4.20
CA ILE A 55 8.91 -2.31 -5.66
C ILE A 55 7.95 -1.25 -6.16
N HIS A 56 8.42 -0.40 -7.07
CA HIS A 56 7.57 0.55 -7.78
C HIS A 56 6.89 -0.14 -8.96
N CYS A 57 5.58 0.09 -9.12
CA CYS A 57 4.75 -0.53 -10.14
C CYS A 57 4.06 0.50 -11.02
N ASP A 58 3.74 0.08 -12.24
CA ASP A 58 2.87 0.80 -13.15
C ASP A 58 1.38 0.77 -12.70
N ALA A 59 0.50 1.39 -13.48
CA ALA A 59 -0.94 1.43 -13.20
C ALA A 59 -1.62 0.04 -13.21
N ASP A 60 -0.99 -0.96 -13.81
CA ASP A 60 -1.48 -2.35 -13.87
C ASP A 60 -0.80 -3.28 -12.87
N TRP A 61 0.02 -2.70 -11.98
CA TRP A 61 0.78 -3.40 -10.93
C TRP A 61 1.90 -4.30 -11.48
N ASN A 62 2.38 -4.07 -12.68
CA ASN A 62 3.63 -4.64 -13.13
C ASN A 62 4.79 -3.81 -12.58
N GLU A 63 5.91 -4.45 -12.31
CA GLU A 63 7.13 -3.73 -11.92
C GLU A 63 7.50 -2.71 -12.99
N SER A 64 7.76 -1.49 -12.56
CA SER A 64 8.15 -0.43 -13.49
C SER A 64 9.61 -0.59 -13.92
N PHE A 65 9.94 -0.08 -15.12
CA PHE A 65 11.30 -0.14 -15.69
C PHE A 65 12.25 0.93 -15.14
N ILE A 66 11.99 1.46 -13.93
CA ILE A 66 12.88 2.43 -13.27
C ILE A 66 13.69 1.73 -12.18
N SER A 67 14.94 2.18 -11.99
CA SER A 67 15.82 1.63 -10.96
C SER A 67 15.39 2.06 -9.55
N GLN A 68 15.73 1.27 -8.53
CA GLN A 68 15.29 1.52 -7.15
C GLN A 68 15.78 2.87 -6.61
N ASP A 69 16.96 3.32 -7.00
CA ASP A 69 17.52 4.62 -6.63
C ASP A 69 16.77 5.82 -7.25
N GLU A 70 15.96 5.60 -8.29
CA GLU A 70 15.11 6.64 -8.86
C GLU A 70 13.85 6.91 -8.04
N TYR A 71 13.34 5.93 -7.29
CA TYR A 71 12.11 6.08 -6.50
C TYR A 71 12.30 5.96 -4.98
N ILE A 72 13.47 5.49 -4.52
CA ILE A 72 13.87 5.44 -3.11
C ILE A 72 15.05 6.38 -2.87
N ASP A 73 15.01 7.13 -1.77
CA ASP A 73 16.11 7.84 -1.17
C ASP A 73 16.50 7.10 0.12
N GLY A 74 17.78 6.71 0.24
CA GLY A 74 18.29 5.91 1.34
C GLY A 74 18.54 4.45 0.96
N PHE A 75 18.37 3.53 1.91
CA PHE A 75 18.63 2.11 1.69
C PHE A 75 17.45 1.43 1.00
N ILE A 76 17.74 0.61 0.00
CA ILE A 76 16.74 -0.13 -0.76
C ILE A 76 16.22 -1.39 -0.04
N GLU A 77 16.96 -1.85 0.97
CA GLU A 77 16.64 -2.97 1.85
C GLU A 77 16.90 -2.55 3.29
N ASN A 78 15.97 -2.86 4.18
CA ASN A 78 16.10 -2.54 5.60
C ASN A 78 15.64 -3.72 6.47
N PRO A 79 16.26 -3.92 7.64
CA PRO A 79 15.77 -4.87 8.63
C PRO A 79 14.45 -4.40 9.25
N VAL A 80 13.68 -5.34 9.81
CA VAL A 80 12.51 -5.06 10.63
C VAL A 80 12.95 -5.10 12.09
N ASP A 81 13.34 -3.95 12.62
CA ASP A 81 13.93 -3.84 13.97
C ASP A 81 12.88 -3.49 15.06
N ASP A 82 11.69 -3.00 14.66
CA ASP A 82 10.62 -2.71 15.61
C ASP A 82 9.74 -3.94 15.79
N TYR A 83 9.88 -4.59 16.95
CA TYR A 83 9.10 -5.76 17.33
C TYR A 83 8.77 -5.78 18.81
N ALA A 84 7.71 -6.49 19.16
CA ALA A 84 7.30 -6.73 20.53
C ALA A 84 6.95 -8.21 20.75
N LEU A 85 7.51 -8.79 21.80
CA LEU A 85 7.15 -10.15 22.22
C LEU A 85 5.79 -10.13 22.94
N SER A 86 4.96 -11.13 22.69
CA SER A 86 3.72 -11.31 23.42
C SER A 86 4.02 -11.59 24.90
N PHE A 87 3.21 -11.02 25.77
CA PHE A 87 3.33 -11.22 27.21
C PHE A 87 2.01 -11.76 27.79
N ASN A 88 2.09 -12.81 28.57
CA ASN A 88 0.93 -13.40 29.28
C ASN A 88 -0.22 -13.86 28.35
N THR A 89 0.12 -14.42 27.18
CA THR A 89 -0.80 -14.92 26.17
C THR A 89 -0.81 -16.45 26.13
N THR A 90 -1.91 -17.06 25.67
CA THR A 90 -2.05 -18.53 25.54
C THR A 90 -1.04 -19.11 24.53
N PHE A 91 -0.72 -18.35 23.47
CA PHE A 91 0.28 -18.70 22.47
C PHE A 91 1.32 -17.58 22.39
N SER A 92 2.57 -17.94 22.34
CA SER A 92 3.66 -16.97 22.12
C SER A 92 3.64 -16.50 20.68
N TYR A 93 3.76 -15.19 20.46
CA TYR A 93 3.91 -14.58 19.14
C TYR A 93 4.81 -13.35 19.23
N VAL A 94 5.33 -12.94 18.09
CA VAL A 94 6.10 -11.71 17.96
C VAL A 94 5.31 -10.76 17.05
N ASN A 95 5.00 -9.57 17.52
CA ASN A 95 4.42 -8.51 16.71
C ASN A 95 5.52 -7.67 16.09
N TYR A 96 5.51 -7.55 14.77
CA TYR A 96 6.46 -6.73 14.01
C TYR A 96 5.78 -5.49 13.47
N ARG A 97 6.55 -4.40 13.38
CA ARG A 97 6.08 -3.12 12.87
C ARG A 97 7.10 -2.51 11.92
N ILE A 98 6.61 -1.93 10.82
CA ILE A 98 7.38 -1.13 9.86
C ILE A 98 6.66 0.20 9.66
N GLU A 99 7.37 1.30 9.74
CA GLU A 99 6.88 2.63 9.39
C GLU A 99 7.56 3.13 8.10
N LEU A 100 6.77 3.70 7.19
CA LEU A 100 7.25 4.23 5.90
C LEU A 100 6.56 5.57 5.56
N PRO A 101 7.30 6.59 5.12
CA PRO A 101 8.77 6.66 5.08
C PRO A 101 9.38 6.70 6.49
N ASN A 102 10.68 6.40 6.57
CA ASN A 102 11.47 6.52 7.79
C ASN A 102 12.85 7.14 7.48
N ASP A 103 13.73 7.23 8.47
CA ASP A 103 15.06 7.84 8.29
C ASP A 103 15.98 7.06 7.35
N GLN A 104 15.72 5.77 7.14
CA GLN A 104 16.52 4.88 6.31
C GLN A 104 15.98 4.77 4.88
N MET A 105 14.70 5.09 4.66
CA MET A 105 14.02 4.87 3.38
C MET A 105 12.92 5.91 3.15
N ARG A 106 13.07 6.75 2.13
CA ARG A 106 12.13 7.80 1.74
C ARG A 106 11.69 7.64 0.29
N PHE A 107 10.51 8.16 -0.04
CA PHE A 107 9.98 8.12 -1.40
C PHE A 107 10.44 9.36 -2.20
N LYS A 108 10.88 9.12 -3.44
CA LYS A 108 11.26 10.18 -4.41
C LYS A 108 10.20 10.36 -5.49
N ARG A 109 9.34 9.36 -5.71
CA ARG A 109 8.31 9.37 -6.76
C ARG A 109 6.96 8.93 -6.22
N SER A 110 5.91 9.47 -6.82
CA SER A 110 4.55 8.96 -6.67
C SER A 110 4.35 7.70 -7.53
N GLY A 111 3.35 6.90 -7.21
CA GLY A 111 3.00 5.71 -7.97
C GLY A 111 2.40 4.60 -7.10
N ASN A 112 2.26 3.44 -7.71
CA ASN A 112 1.87 2.21 -7.06
C ASN A 112 3.12 1.53 -6.50
N TYR A 113 3.03 1.04 -5.27
CA TYR A 113 4.14 0.38 -4.60
C TYR A 113 3.72 -0.95 -3.99
N VAL A 114 4.65 -1.89 -3.98
CA VAL A 114 4.52 -3.13 -3.22
C VAL A 114 5.61 -3.17 -2.15
N LEU A 115 5.20 -3.27 -0.90
CA LEU A 115 6.08 -3.58 0.21
C LEU A 115 6.21 -5.09 0.29
N VAL A 116 7.42 -5.60 0.21
CA VAL A 116 7.76 -7.03 0.31
C VAL A 116 8.58 -7.26 1.56
N VAL A 117 8.11 -8.18 2.40
CA VAL A 117 8.84 -8.65 3.59
C VAL A 117 9.33 -10.07 3.34
N TYR A 118 10.58 -10.33 3.68
CA TYR A 118 11.24 -11.62 3.50
C TYR A 118 12.15 -11.96 4.70
N GLU A 119 12.47 -13.23 4.86
CA GLU A 119 13.23 -13.76 5.99
C GLU A 119 14.72 -13.83 5.67
N ASP A 120 15.59 -13.61 6.66
CA ASP A 120 17.05 -13.81 6.62
C ASP A 120 17.77 -13.06 5.47
N GLN A 121 17.28 -11.90 5.04
CA GLN A 121 17.80 -11.15 3.89
C GLN A 121 17.76 -11.94 2.57
N ASP A 122 16.95 -13.00 2.51
CA ASP A 122 16.80 -13.86 1.34
C ASP A 122 15.49 -13.53 0.61
N LYS A 123 15.60 -12.84 -0.52
CA LYS A 123 14.44 -12.42 -1.34
C LYS A 123 13.63 -13.59 -1.93
N GLU A 124 14.14 -14.81 -1.89
CA GLU A 124 13.39 -16.00 -2.28
C GLU A 124 12.46 -16.47 -1.16
N LYS A 125 12.77 -16.10 0.11
CA LYS A 125 11.96 -16.43 1.29
C LYS A 125 10.93 -15.35 1.60
N VAL A 126 10.11 -14.99 0.63
CA VAL A 126 9.04 -13.99 0.83
C VAL A 126 8.04 -14.47 1.86
N VAL A 127 7.72 -13.59 2.80
CA VAL A 127 6.80 -13.83 3.91
C VAL A 127 5.44 -13.20 3.66
N LEU A 128 5.44 -11.96 3.21
CA LEU A 128 4.22 -11.24 2.84
C LEU A 128 4.51 -10.14 1.84
N SER A 129 3.47 -9.71 1.14
CA SER A 129 3.49 -8.52 0.29
C SER A 129 2.21 -7.70 0.46
N LYS A 130 2.33 -6.37 0.39
CA LYS A 130 1.22 -5.41 0.53
C LYS A 130 1.34 -4.28 -0.47
N ARG A 131 0.25 -3.98 -1.15
CA ARG A 131 0.10 -2.85 -2.06
C ARG A 131 -0.21 -1.58 -1.31
N PHE A 132 0.37 -0.45 -1.75
CA PHE A 132 0.05 0.88 -1.27
C PHE A 132 0.27 1.93 -2.36
N TYR A 133 -0.12 3.16 -2.07
CA TYR A 133 -0.08 4.25 -3.04
C TYR A 133 0.65 5.46 -2.45
N ILE A 134 1.53 6.04 -3.24
CA ILE A 134 2.11 7.36 -3.01
C ILE A 134 1.56 8.29 -4.09
N TYR A 135 0.84 9.33 -3.72
CA TYR A 135 0.24 10.23 -4.68
C TYR A 135 0.80 11.66 -4.59
N GLU A 136 0.69 12.36 -5.70
CA GLU A 136 0.91 13.80 -5.79
C GLU A 136 -0.41 14.50 -6.05
N ASN A 137 -0.61 15.67 -5.45
CA ASN A 137 -1.83 16.46 -5.65
C ASN A 137 -1.77 17.25 -6.96
N ALA A 138 -1.58 16.54 -8.08
CA ALA A 138 -1.43 17.10 -9.42
C ALA A 138 -2.77 17.37 -10.13
N VAL A 139 -3.85 16.74 -9.65
CA VAL A 139 -5.19 16.85 -10.23
C VAL A 139 -6.23 17.10 -9.14
N ARG A 140 -7.32 17.77 -9.52
CA ARG A 140 -8.51 17.91 -8.69
C ARG A 140 -9.65 17.08 -9.29
N ILE A 141 -10.27 16.24 -8.48
CA ILE A 141 -11.40 15.42 -8.90
C ILE A 141 -12.67 15.96 -8.24
N GLU A 142 -13.68 16.23 -9.05
CA GLU A 142 -15.05 16.52 -8.61
C GLU A 142 -15.92 15.31 -8.94
N GLY A 143 -16.56 14.72 -7.94
CA GLY A 143 -17.36 13.52 -8.12
C GLY A 143 -18.77 13.67 -7.53
N THR A 144 -19.75 13.05 -8.17
CA THR A 144 -21.13 12.92 -7.69
C THR A 144 -21.58 11.49 -7.80
N VAL A 145 -22.10 10.94 -6.70
CA VAL A 145 -22.71 9.61 -6.67
C VAL A 145 -24.23 9.77 -6.61
N ARG A 146 -24.93 9.10 -7.52
CA ARG A 146 -26.40 9.12 -7.59
C ARG A 146 -26.97 7.74 -7.89
N ARG A 147 -28.28 7.58 -7.80
CA ARG A 147 -28.95 6.36 -8.28
C ARG A 147 -28.75 6.23 -9.78
N ALA A 148 -28.59 4.99 -10.24
CA ALA A 148 -28.46 4.72 -11.67
C ALA A 148 -29.61 5.33 -12.47
N THR A 149 -29.29 5.96 -13.61
CA THR A 149 -30.25 6.57 -14.50
C THR A 149 -31.05 5.52 -15.29
N ILE A 150 -30.42 4.36 -15.55
CA ILE A 150 -31.05 3.24 -16.27
C ILE A 150 -32.00 2.51 -15.32
N ASP A 151 -33.31 2.41 -15.72
CA ASP A 151 -34.38 1.85 -14.89
C ASP A 151 -34.07 0.43 -14.38
N ALA A 152 -33.46 -0.41 -15.19
CA ALA A 152 -33.08 -1.78 -14.81
C ALA A 152 -32.08 -1.85 -13.64
N PHE A 153 -31.34 -0.77 -13.39
CA PHE A 153 -30.27 -0.73 -12.38
C PHE A 153 -30.56 0.20 -11.20
N LYS A 154 -31.69 0.93 -11.21
CA LYS A 154 -32.06 1.92 -10.18
C LYS A 154 -32.11 1.36 -8.76
N GLY A 155 -32.42 0.08 -8.60
CA GLY A 155 -32.55 -0.59 -7.31
C GLY A 155 -31.26 -1.22 -6.77
N THR A 156 -30.27 -1.43 -7.61
CA THR A 156 -29.08 -2.23 -7.31
C THR A 156 -27.76 -1.52 -7.51
N ASN A 157 -27.74 -0.46 -8.35
CA ASN A 157 -26.49 0.20 -8.75
C ASN A 157 -26.53 1.70 -8.45
N HIS A 158 -25.32 2.24 -8.21
CA HIS A 158 -25.07 3.67 -8.20
C HIS A 158 -24.35 4.08 -9.47
N GLU A 159 -24.62 5.30 -9.92
CA GLU A 159 -23.92 5.96 -11.02
C GLU A 159 -22.93 6.96 -10.42
N VAL A 160 -21.70 6.95 -10.88
CA VAL A 160 -20.64 7.85 -10.44
C VAL A 160 -20.25 8.73 -11.62
N ASP A 161 -20.57 10.02 -11.53
CA ASP A 161 -20.08 11.03 -12.46
C ASP A 161 -18.87 11.73 -11.85
N PHE A 162 -17.84 11.99 -12.64
CA PHE A 162 -16.68 12.74 -12.16
C PHE A 162 -16.06 13.60 -13.25
N LYS A 163 -15.38 14.67 -12.82
CA LYS A 163 -14.54 15.53 -13.65
C LYS A 163 -13.14 15.59 -13.07
N ILE A 164 -12.14 15.49 -13.93
CA ILE A 164 -10.72 15.62 -13.55
C ILE A 164 -10.22 16.96 -14.08
N HIS A 165 -9.79 17.82 -13.16
CA HIS A 165 -9.13 19.08 -13.48
C HIS A 165 -7.62 18.88 -13.36
N HIS A 166 -6.87 19.12 -14.45
CA HIS A 166 -5.43 18.84 -14.53
C HIS A 166 -4.64 20.06 -15.04
N PRO A 167 -4.69 21.22 -14.35
CA PRO A 167 -4.12 22.48 -14.86
C PRO A 167 -2.61 22.42 -15.09
N ASN A 168 -1.91 21.57 -14.38
CA ASN A 168 -0.46 21.43 -14.40
C ASN A 168 0.03 20.15 -15.08
N LEU A 169 -0.87 19.35 -15.65
CA LEU A 169 -0.58 18.10 -16.35
C LEU A 169 -1.00 18.21 -17.80
N SER A 170 -0.04 18.00 -18.71
CA SER A 170 -0.36 17.90 -20.14
C SER A 170 -0.81 16.49 -20.44
N ILE A 171 -2.11 16.30 -20.66
CA ILE A 171 -2.72 15.03 -21.07
C ILE A 171 -3.15 15.21 -22.52
N LEU A 172 -2.48 14.53 -23.44
CA LEU A 172 -2.75 14.62 -24.88
C LEU A 172 -3.80 13.61 -25.33
N ASN A 173 -3.74 12.40 -24.81
CA ASN A 173 -4.68 11.33 -25.11
C ASN A 173 -5.28 10.74 -23.83
N PRO A 174 -6.35 11.33 -23.27
CA PRO A 174 -6.91 10.90 -21.97
C PRO A 174 -7.31 9.42 -21.92
N ARG A 175 -7.65 8.81 -23.07
CA ARG A 175 -8.07 7.39 -23.12
C ARG A 175 -6.91 6.42 -22.90
N GLU A 176 -5.70 6.83 -23.19
CA GLU A 176 -4.48 6.02 -23.05
C GLU A 176 -3.66 6.41 -21.81
N GLU A 177 -3.65 7.71 -21.50
CA GLU A 177 -2.81 8.28 -20.45
C GLU A 177 -3.48 8.32 -19.08
N VAL A 178 -4.83 8.21 -19.01
CA VAL A 178 -5.57 8.31 -17.75
C VAL A 178 -6.26 7.00 -17.43
N LYS A 179 -5.86 6.38 -16.32
CA LYS A 179 -6.56 5.23 -15.74
C LYS A 179 -7.33 5.69 -14.50
N VAL A 180 -8.64 5.47 -14.51
CA VAL A 180 -9.51 5.78 -13.38
C VAL A 180 -9.87 4.51 -12.64
N VAL A 181 -9.67 4.52 -11.32
CA VAL A 181 -10.05 3.42 -10.44
C VAL A 181 -11.05 3.94 -9.42
N ILE A 182 -12.21 3.32 -9.34
CA ILE A 182 -13.24 3.61 -8.33
C ILE A 182 -13.21 2.49 -7.30
N MET A 183 -12.95 2.83 -6.06
CA MET A 183 -12.94 1.89 -4.95
C MET A 183 -14.14 2.14 -4.04
N GLN A 184 -14.89 1.08 -3.74
CA GLN A 184 -15.95 1.13 -2.74
C GLN A 184 -15.40 0.64 -1.40
N LEU A 185 -15.47 1.49 -0.37
CA LEU A 185 -15.16 1.08 0.98
C LEU A 185 -16.35 0.27 1.50
N SER A 186 -16.14 -1.04 1.72
CA SER A 186 -17.12 -1.88 2.40
C SER A 186 -16.98 -1.68 3.91
N LEU A 187 -17.92 -0.99 4.51
CA LEU A 187 -18.08 -0.97 5.96
C LEU A 187 -18.76 -2.29 6.35
N ILE A 188 -17.96 -3.27 6.77
CA ILE A 188 -18.50 -4.45 7.43
C ILE A 188 -18.92 -4.01 8.85
N HIS A 189 -20.21 -4.01 9.09
CA HIS A 189 -20.81 -3.80 10.41
C HIS A 189 -20.84 -5.12 11.16
#